data_0837e0a937760c26992878567ff6a1c9
#
_entry.id   0837e0a937760c26992878567ff6a1c9
#
_cell.length_a   1.000
_cell.length_b   1.000
_cell.length_c   1.000
_cell.angle_alpha   90.00
_cell.angle_beta   90.00
_cell.angle_gamma   90.00
#
_symmetry.space_group_name_H-M   'P 1'
#
loop_
_entity.id
_entity.type
_entity.pdbx_description
1 polymer ?
#
loop_
_entity_poly.entity_id
_entity_poly.type
_entity_poly.pdbx_seq_one_letter_code
_entity_poly.pdbx_strand_id
1 'polypeptide(L)'
;MSESSGLVTNIKWAVNFLLPLSLLLLPESEAFTWNIKVFLAITLWGVMGYAMELTDNLVVSLIMMFMYGLSGIVPLQAVLGPWTADPAWMTLGALIIVSIVQKTTILKRMAYYAAIHTNGSYMKLVLAMATLALIARVFLQGTMACIAVIVVAYGICEALKLGRSRASAGLMVATVIFYMDANYFIYSPDFISILYNAAAPVANIVPSYPRFFADNAVFLVGNYLVAAAIGRYCRPSSPLSGREKFEEALASLGRLSVKEWKIIVVLVALVIFLFTHQYHHINMVYGFIFAPMILYMPGVNVGTQQDLKDVQFSVLFFIIACMGIGSAGSAVGFGQYVSVSIVPMLQNVSQTTFLCATYLSGVLLNFLMTPLAVLASFGLPFAQICQDLNFNLEPMFYIFYQGTAQLWFPYETAVYLVAFSLGLIRVKDFVTIMTIKFVINVAFLATAGMAWWAVIGIL
;
A
#
# COMPACT_ATOMS: atom_id res chain seq x y z
N MET A 1 -16.19 10.71 30.12
CA MET A 1 -15.83 10.39 28.72
C MET A 1 -15.97 8.91 28.39
N SER A 2 -16.34 8.00 29.29
CA SER A 2 -16.39 6.54 29.05
C SER A 2 -17.72 6.00 28.50
N GLU A 3 -18.85 6.61 28.79
CA GLU A 3 -20.17 6.12 28.33
C GLU A 3 -20.46 6.44 26.85
N SER A 4 -20.06 7.59 26.36
CA SER A 4 -20.25 7.97 24.95
C SER A 4 -19.40 7.12 23.99
N SER A 5 -18.24 6.63 24.42
CA SER A 5 -17.39 5.76 23.62
C SER A 5 -17.98 4.34 23.47
N GLY A 6 -18.63 3.84 24.53
CA GLY A 6 -19.29 2.52 24.51
C GLY A 6 -20.51 2.52 23.58
N LEU A 7 -21.33 3.55 23.60
CA LEU A 7 -22.51 3.68 22.71
C LEU A 7 -22.10 3.71 21.23
N VAL A 8 -21.09 4.50 20.87
CA VAL A 8 -20.58 4.59 19.50
C VAL A 8 -20.03 3.23 19.02
N THR A 9 -19.30 2.52 19.87
CA THR A 9 -18.79 1.18 19.56
C THR A 9 -19.92 0.18 19.34
N ASN A 10 -20.96 0.21 20.20
CA ASN A 10 -22.11 -0.67 20.04
C ASN A 10 -22.90 -0.36 18.75
N ILE A 11 -23.05 0.90 18.38
CA ILE A 11 -23.67 1.31 17.12
C ILE A 11 -22.85 0.80 15.93
N LYS A 12 -21.53 0.94 15.95
CA LYS A 12 -20.66 0.41 14.90
C LYS A 12 -20.84 -1.10 14.73
N TRP A 13 -20.86 -1.86 15.83
CA TRP A 13 -21.10 -3.30 15.79
C TRP A 13 -22.49 -3.62 15.25
N ALA A 14 -23.53 -2.92 15.70
CA ALA A 14 -24.89 -3.14 15.20
C ALA A 14 -24.98 -2.89 13.68
N VAL A 15 -24.39 -1.80 13.19
CA VAL A 15 -24.34 -1.49 11.75
C VAL A 15 -23.55 -2.57 11.00
N ASN A 16 -22.41 -3.01 11.55
CA ASN A 16 -21.57 -4.05 10.94
C ASN A 16 -22.26 -5.41 10.80
N PHE A 17 -23.26 -5.73 11.64
CA PHE A 17 -24.05 -6.94 11.50
C PHE A 17 -25.33 -6.72 10.70
N LEU A 18 -26.09 -5.67 10.98
CA LEU A 18 -27.42 -5.46 10.39
C LEU A 18 -27.36 -5.12 8.90
N LEU A 19 -26.38 -4.29 8.49
CA LEU A 19 -26.28 -3.90 7.08
C LEU A 19 -25.91 -5.08 6.18
N PRO A 20 -24.92 -5.93 6.48
CA PRO A 20 -24.66 -7.13 5.70
C PRO A 20 -25.84 -8.11 5.67
N LEU A 21 -26.52 -8.33 6.81
CA LEU A 21 -27.68 -9.20 6.88
C LEU A 21 -28.86 -8.69 6.03
N SER A 22 -29.00 -7.38 5.86
CA SER A 22 -30.05 -6.80 5.00
C SER A 22 -29.90 -7.21 3.52
N LEU A 23 -28.68 -7.52 3.06
CA LEU A 23 -28.45 -8.02 1.70
C LEU A 23 -29.12 -9.37 1.44
N LEU A 24 -29.26 -10.20 2.48
CA LEU A 24 -29.92 -11.50 2.36
C LEU A 24 -31.43 -11.39 2.12
N LEU A 25 -32.04 -10.25 2.45
CA LEU A 25 -33.46 -9.97 2.22
C LEU A 25 -33.78 -9.51 0.79
N LEU A 26 -32.77 -9.18 -0.02
CA LEU A 26 -32.97 -8.78 -1.39
C LEU A 26 -33.54 -9.94 -2.22
N PRO A 27 -34.41 -9.68 -3.21
CA PRO A 27 -34.92 -10.73 -4.08
C PRO A 27 -33.80 -11.36 -4.90
N GLU A 28 -33.94 -12.65 -5.17
CA GLU A 28 -33.03 -13.37 -6.07
C GLU A 28 -33.41 -13.15 -7.53
N SER A 29 -32.42 -13.27 -8.41
CA SER A 29 -32.60 -13.30 -9.85
C SER A 29 -31.66 -14.36 -10.44
N GLU A 30 -31.78 -14.65 -11.74
CA GLU A 30 -30.89 -15.60 -12.41
C GLU A 30 -29.41 -15.24 -12.26
N ALA A 31 -29.11 -13.93 -12.29
CA ALA A 31 -27.74 -13.43 -12.12
C ALA A 31 -27.37 -13.17 -10.64
N PHE A 32 -28.33 -12.81 -9.78
CA PHE A 32 -28.12 -12.49 -8.36
C PHE A 32 -28.57 -13.64 -7.47
N THR A 33 -27.75 -14.68 -7.42
CA THR A 33 -28.03 -15.93 -6.70
C THR A 33 -27.86 -15.83 -5.19
N TRP A 34 -28.40 -16.81 -4.44
CA TRP A 34 -28.19 -16.93 -3.00
C TRP A 34 -26.70 -16.91 -2.62
N ASN A 35 -25.86 -17.63 -3.36
CA ASN A 35 -24.43 -17.69 -3.08
C ASN A 35 -23.77 -16.32 -3.21
N ILE A 36 -24.15 -15.51 -4.20
CA ILE A 36 -23.67 -14.14 -4.37
C ILE A 36 -24.13 -13.24 -3.22
N LYS A 37 -25.38 -13.37 -2.77
CA LYS A 37 -25.90 -12.60 -1.62
C LYS A 37 -25.11 -12.90 -0.35
N VAL A 38 -24.90 -14.18 -0.05
CA VAL A 38 -24.11 -14.60 1.12
C VAL A 38 -22.65 -14.15 1.01
N PHE A 39 -22.04 -14.29 -0.17
CA PHE A 39 -20.70 -13.78 -0.43
C PHE A 39 -20.59 -12.28 -0.16
N LEU A 40 -21.52 -11.48 -0.71
CA LEU A 40 -21.53 -10.04 -0.50
C LEU A 40 -21.77 -9.66 0.98
N ALA A 41 -22.65 -10.38 1.67
CA ALA A 41 -22.90 -10.14 3.08
C ALA A 41 -21.65 -10.39 3.93
N ILE A 42 -20.95 -11.51 3.72
CA ILE A 42 -19.70 -11.84 4.43
C ILE A 42 -18.61 -10.82 4.08
N THR A 43 -18.45 -10.50 2.79
CA THR A 43 -17.47 -9.53 2.31
C THR A 43 -17.72 -8.15 2.93
N LEU A 44 -18.95 -7.66 2.89
CA LEU A 44 -19.32 -6.36 3.45
C LEU A 44 -19.10 -6.32 4.96
N TRP A 45 -19.43 -7.40 5.69
CA TRP A 45 -19.13 -7.53 7.12
C TRP A 45 -17.63 -7.38 7.40
N GLY A 46 -16.78 -8.08 6.65
CA GLY A 46 -15.33 -8.05 6.81
C GLY A 46 -14.75 -6.67 6.47
N VAL A 47 -15.15 -6.10 5.32
CA VAL A 47 -14.70 -4.79 4.87
C VAL A 47 -15.09 -3.68 5.86
N MET A 48 -16.33 -3.72 6.37
CA MET A 48 -16.77 -2.76 7.41
C MET A 48 -16.03 -2.98 8.73
N GLY A 49 -15.74 -4.23 9.08
CA GLY A 49 -14.92 -4.58 10.25
C GLY A 49 -13.52 -3.94 10.19
N TYR A 50 -12.89 -4.00 9.02
CA TYR A 50 -11.61 -3.32 8.76
C TYR A 50 -11.73 -1.80 8.79
N ALA A 51 -12.72 -1.24 8.10
CA ALA A 51 -12.89 0.21 7.97
C ALA A 51 -13.26 0.89 9.29
N MET A 52 -14.05 0.22 10.14
CA MET A 52 -14.48 0.76 11.43
C MET A 52 -13.50 0.44 12.58
N GLU A 53 -12.45 -0.36 12.30
CA GLU A 53 -11.46 -0.82 13.30
C GLU A 53 -12.14 -1.42 14.55
N LEU A 54 -13.12 -2.31 14.32
CA LEU A 54 -13.92 -2.90 15.39
C LEU A 54 -13.13 -3.85 16.28
N THR A 55 -12.17 -4.55 15.69
CA THR A 55 -11.25 -5.47 16.37
C THR A 55 -9.96 -5.59 15.56
N ASP A 56 -9.00 -6.40 16.03
CA ASP A 56 -7.75 -6.63 15.31
C ASP A 56 -8.02 -7.21 13.91
N ASN A 57 -7.28 -6.73 12.92
CA ASN A 57 -7.42 -7.13 11.53
C ASN A 57 -7.24 -8.64 11.33
N LEU A 58 -6.41 -9.31 12.14
CA LEU A 58 -6.25 -10.76 12.11
C LEU A 58 -7.56 -11.47 12.44
N VAL A 59 -8.29 -10.99 13.45
CA VAL A 59 -9.57 -11.58 13.87
C VAL A 59 -10.61 -11.45 12.77
N VAL A 60 -10.76 -10.23 12.21
CA VAL A 60 -11.68 -10.00 11.07
C VAL A 60 -11.31 -10.88 9.89
N SER A 61 -10.02 -10.99 9.57
CA SER A 61 -9.50 -11.79 8.46
C SER A 61 -9.88 -13.27 8.61
N LEU A 62 -9.60 -13.84 9.77
CA LEU A 62 -9.91 -15.26 10.03
C LEU A 62 -11.40 -15.52 9.99
N ILE A 63 -12.22 -14.68 10.66
CA ILE A 63 -13.68 -14.86 10.65
C ILE A 63 -14.20 -14.77 9.22
N MET A 64 -13.85 -13.73 8.46
CA MET A 64 -14.32 -13.55 7.09
C MET A 64 -13.96 -14.74 6.20
N MET A 65 -12.71 -15.18 6.21
CA MET A 65 -12.26 -16.32 5.39
C MET A 65 -13.03 -17.61 5.73
N PHE A 66 -13.09 -17.95 7.01
CA PHE A 66 -13.76 -19.20 7.42
C PHE A 66 -15.28 -19.15 7.31
N MET A 67 -15.88 -17.96 7.36
CA MET A 67 -17.33 -17.80 7.09
C MET A 67 -17.70 -18.13 5.66
N TYR A 68 -16.85 -17.87 4.66
CA TYR A 68 -17.09 -18.34 3.28
C TYR A 68 -17.20 -19.88 3.21
N GLY A 69 -16.31 -20.60 3.88
CA GLY A 69 -16.35 -22.06 3.92
C GLY A 69 -17.51 -22.59 4.77
N LEU A 70 -17.74 -22.02 5.95
CA LEU A 70 -18.79 -22.43 6.87
C LEU A 70 -20.19 -22.24 6.28
N SER A 71 -20.41 -21.20 5.49
CA SER A 71 -21.68 -20.96 4.79
C SER A 71 -21.96 -21.95 3.67
N GLY A 72 -20.98 -22.77 3.28
CA GLY A 72 -21.11 -23.78 2.22
C GLY A 72 -21.09 -23.23 0.80
N ILE A 73 -20.92 -21.91 0.61
CA ILE A 73 -20.88 -21.28 -0.73
C ILE A 73 -19.55 -21.48 -1.43
N VAL A 74 -18.47 -21.71 -0.66
CA VAL A 74 -17.11 -21.89 -1.18
C VAL A 74 -16.46 -23.11 -0.52
N PRO A 75 -15.81 -24.00 -1.29
CA PRO A 75 -15.09 -25.14 -0.71
C PRO A 75 -13.85 -24.66 0.07
N LEU A 76 -13.49 -25.36 1.15
CA LEU A 76 -12.37 -24.99 2.02
C LEU A 76 -11.05 -24.83 1.26
N GLN A 77 -10.84 -25.60 0.20
CA GLN A 77 -9.65 -25.46 -0.65
C GLN A 77 -9.55 -24.08 -1.31
N ALA A 78 -10.69 -23.52 -1.77
CA ALA A 78 -10.72 -22.17 -2.34
C ALA A 78 -10.52 -21.09 -1.27
N VAL A 79 -11.03 -21.32 -0.04
CA VAL A 79 -10.79 -20.42 1.11
C VAL A 79 -9.30 -20.36 1.46
N LEU A 80 -8.61 -21.50 1.44
CA LEU A 80 -7.18 -21.60 1.78
C LEU A 80 -6.25 -21.37 0.57
N GLY A 81 -6.79 -21.29 -0.64
CA GLY A 81 -6.04 -21.06 -1.88
C GLY A 81 -5.06 -19.88 -1.81
N PRO A 82 -5.44 -18.73 -1.26
CA PRO A 82 -4.54 -17.58 -1.12
C PRO A 82 -3.24 -17.85 -0.35
N TRP A 83 -3.21 -18.84 0.54
CA TRP A 83 -2.00 -19.24 1.25
C TRP A 83 -0.95 -19.91 0.35
N THR A 84 -1.36 -20.47 -0.77
CA THR A 84 -0.44 -21.08 -1.74
C THR A 84 0.04 -20.10 -2.80
N ALA A 85 -0.48 -18.88 -2.81
CA ALA A 85 -0.13 -17.86 -3.78
C ALA A 85 1.18 -17.15 -3.42
N ASP A 86 1.95 -16.83 -4.45
CA ASP A 86 3.26 -16.14 -4.34
C ASP A 86 3.24 -14.91 -3.41
N PRO A 87 2.27 -13.99 -3.49
CA PRO A 87 2.27 -12.78 -2.67
C PRO A 87 2.20 -13.03 -1.15
N ALA A 88 1.58 -14.13 -0.71
CA ALA A 88 1.53 -14.47 0.71
C ALA A 88 2.96 -14.72 1.25
N TRP A 89 3.74 -15.50 0.53
CA TRP A 89 5.12 -15.84 0.91
C TRP A 89 6.09 -14.67 0.70
N MET A 90 5.92 -13.90 -0.39
CA MET A 90 6.69 -12.68 -0.60
C MET A 90 6.46 -11.68 0.52
N THR A 91 5.21 -11.49 0.95
CA THR A 91 4.86 -10.61 2.07
C THR A 91 5.49 -11.11 3.37
N LEU A 92 5.42 -12.42 3.66
CA LEU A 92 6.06 -12.98 4.85
C LEU A 92 7.56 -12.69 4.88
N GLY A 93 8.26 -12.94 3.77
CA GLY A 93 9.68 -12.64 3.64
C GLY A 93 10.00 -11.15 3.84
N ALA A 94 9.19 -10.27 3.22
CA ALA A 94 9.34 -8.82 3.39
C ALA A 94 9.14 -8.37 4.86
N LEU A 95 8.14 -8.91 5.56
CA LEU A 95 7.90 -8.60 6.97
C LEU A 95 9.04 -9.06 7.88
N ILE A 96 9.65 -10.22 7.59
CA ILE A 96 10.84 -10.69 8.32
C ILE A 96 12.04 -9.76 8.07
N ILE A 97 12.27 -9.33 6.83
CA ILE A 97 13.33 -8.36 6.52
C ILE A 97 13.12 -7.06 7.31
N VAL A 98 11.90 -6.53 7.31
CA VAL A 98 11.58 -5.29 8.03
C VAL A 98 11.82 -5.42 9.53
N SER A 99 11.42 -6.54 10.15
CA SER A 99 11.63 -6.77 11.60
C SER A 99 13.12 -6.74 12.00
N ILE A 100 14.01 -7.17 11.10
CA ILE A 100 15.47 -7.12 11.32
C ILE A 100 16.00 -5.69 11.08
N VAL A 101 15.63 -5.05 9.98
CA VAL A 101 16.20 -3.76 9.56
C VAL A 101 15.79 -2.61 10.48
N GLN A 102 14.55 -2.61 10.98
CA GLN A 102 14.05 -1.55 11.86
C GLN A 102 14.83 -1.41 13.17
N LYS A 103 15.54 -2.46 13.60
CA LYS A 103 16.41 -2.43 14.80
C LYS A 103 17.81 -1.88 14.51
N THR A 104 18.11 -1.58 13.27
CA THR A 104 19.42 -1.04 12.85
C THR A 104 19.40 0.49 12.78
N THR A 105 20.58 1.07 12.62
CA THR A 105 20.73 2.52 12.45
C THR A 105 20.75 2.96 10.98
N ILE A 106 20.58 2.05 10.02
CA ILE A 106 20.75 2.30 8.58
C ILE A 106 19.88 3.49 8.13
N LEU A 107 18.57 3.45 8.39
CA LEU A 107 17.66 4.53 7.99
C LEU A 107 18.01 5.87 8.64
N LYS A 108 18.38 5.86 9.93
CA LYS A 108 18.79 7.07 10.66
C LYS A 108 20.07 7.67 10.06
N ARG A 109 21.06 6.85 9.74
CA ARG A 109 22.31 7.30 9.09
C ARG A 109 22.03 7.95 7.75
N MET A 110 21.24 7.30 6.90
CA MET A 110 20.87 7.85 5.59
C MET A 110 20.17 9.20 5.73
N ALA A 111 19.27 9.35 6.70
CA ALA A 111 18.54 10.58 6.93
C ALA A 111 19.44 11.71 7.46
N TYR A 112 20.33 11.44 8.41
CA TYR A 112 21.28 12.44 8.91
C TYR A 112 22.26 12.86 7.82
N TYR A 113 22.79 11.92 7.05
CA TYR A 113 23.62 12.20 5.91
C TYR A 113 22.90 13.10 4.89
N ALA A 114 21.66 12.76 4.55
CA ALA A 114 20.83 13.57 3.68
C ALA A 114 20.61 14.98 4.24
N ALA A 115 20.27 15.11 5.52
CA ALA A 115 20.03 16.39 6.18
C ALA A 115 21.28 17.31 6.19
N ILE A 116 22.46 16.77 6.43
CA ILE A 116 23.74 17.49 6.39
C ILE A 116 23.97 18.16 5.02
N HIS A 117 23.66 17.46 3.93
CA HIS A 117 23.92 17.93 2.57
C HIS A 117 22.87 18.92 2.03
N THR A 118 21.83 19.24 2.80
CA THR A 118 20.80 20.21 2.38
C THR A 118 21.21 21.66 2.51
N ASN A 119 22.30 21.96 3.22
CA ASN A 119 22.80 23.31 3.49
C ASN A 119 21.71 24.27 4.03
N GLY A 120 20.85 23.79 4.92
CA GLY A 120 19.77 24.57 5.53
C GLY A 120 18.57 24.87 4.59
N SER A 121 18.53 24.31 3.39
CA SER A 121 17.40 24.46 2.48
C SER A 121 16.29 23.47 2.79
N TYR A 122 15.12 23.98 3.18
CA TYR A 122 13.95 23.16 3.45
C TYR A 122 13.51 22.34 2.21
N MET A 123 13.53 22.96 1.02
CA MET A 123 13.20 22.27 -0.24
C MET A 123 14.12 21.05 -0.46
N LYS A 124 15.43 21.24 -0.30
CA LYS A 124 16.39 20.14 -0.45
C LYS A 124 16.17 19.07 0.61
N LEU A 125 15.78 19.44 1.83
CA LEU A 125 15.47 18.48 2.90
C LEU A 125 14.25 17.65 2.56
N VAL A 126 13.17 18.25 2.08
CA VAL A 126 11.96 17.51 1.64
C VAL A 126 12.30 16.55 0.50
N LEU A 127 13.05 17.00 -0.51
CA LEU A 127 13.47 16.14 -1.63
C LEU A 127 14.40 15.01 -1.16
N ALA A 128 15.32 15.28 -0.25
CA ALA A 128 16.22 14.27 0.29
C ALA A 128 15.47 13.22 1.12
N MET A 129 14.50 13.63 1.94
CA MET A 129 13.65 12.70 2.71
C MET A 129 12.71 11.92 1.80
N ALA A 130 12.19 12.52 0.75
CA ALA A 130 11.43 11.84 -0.29
C ALA A 130 12.27 10.76 -0.98
N THR A 131 13.52 11.09 -1.36
CA THR A 131 14.45 10.11 -1.94
C THR A 131 14.80 8.99 -0.96
N LEU A 132 15.01 9.32 0.32
CA LEU A 132 15.21 8.32 1.36
C LEU A 132 14.01 7.36 1.47
N ALA A 133 12.81 7.90 1.46
CA ALA A 133 11.57 7.10 1.52
C ALA A 133 11.44 6.18 0.30
N LEU A 134 11.79 6.67 -0.90
CA LEU A 134 11.83 5.87 -2.11
C LEU A 134 12.87 4.73 -2.01
N ILE A 135 14.09 5.04 -1.58
CA ILE A 135 15.13 4.03 -1.36
C ILE A 135 14.65 3.01 -0.32
N ALA A 136 14.08 3.48 0.79
CA ALA A 136 13.52 2.59 1.80
C ALA A 136 12.45 1.67 1.21
N ARG A 137 11.56 2.17 0.33
CA ARG A 137 10.52 1.35 -0.32
C ARG A 137 11.07 0.29 -1.26
N VAL A 138 12.16 0.56 -1.96
CA VAL A 138 12.82 -0.43 -2.82
C VAL A 138 13.33 -1.63 -2.01
N PHE A 139 13.89 -1.38 -0.83
CA PHE A 139 14.52 -2.41 0.00
C PHE A 139 13.62 -2.97 1.09
N LEU A 140 12.67 -2.17 1.59
CA LEU A 140 11.84 -2.47 2.74
C LEU A 140 10.37 -2.25 2.37
N GLN A 141 9.59 -3.30 2.38
CA GLN A 141 8.18 -3.24 2.02
C GLN A 141 7.30 -3.40 3.26
N GLY A 142 6.07 -2.90 3.16
CA GLY A 142 5.06 -3.01 4.22
C GLY A 142 4.93 -1.80 5.13
N THR A 143 3.86 -1.80 5.89
CA THR A 143 3.44 -0.69 6.77
C THR A 143 4.49 -0.33 7.82
N MET A 144 5.18 -1.33 8.39
CA MET A 144 6.20 -1.09 9.43
C MET A 144 7.43 -0.37 8.90
N ALA A 145 7.84 -0.67 7.68
CA ALA A 145 8.93 0.07 7.06
C ALA A 145 8.55 1.53 6.83
N CYS A 146 7.31 1.81 6.44
CA CYS A 146 6.80 3.17 6.35
C CYS A 146 6.82 3.88 7.70
N ILE A 147 6.37 3.20 8.77
CA ILE A 147 6.41 3.75 10.13
C ILE A 147 7.85 4.06 10.56
N ALA A 148 8.81 3.18 10.26
CA ALA A 148 10.22 3.45 10.55
C ALA A 148 10.73 4.72 9.87
N VAL A 149 10.35 4.95 8.61
CA VAL A 149 10.72 6.16 7.86
C VAL A 149 10.02 7.41 8.44
N ILE A 150 8.76 7.28 8.91
CA ILE A 150 8.03 8.36 9.60
C ILE A 150 8.75 8.76 10.90
N VAL A 151 9.17 7.79 11.70
CA VAL A 151 9.89 8.05 12.96
C VAL A 151 11.21 8.76 12.71
N VAL A 152 11.89 8.43 11.62
CA VAL A 152 13.11 9.14 11.21
C VAL A 152 12.79 10.58 10.79
N ALA A 153 11.73 10.82 10.02
CA ALA A 153 11.30 12.17 9.64
C ALA A 153 10.88 12.99 10.87
N TYR A 154 10.19 12.36 11.82
CA TYR A 154 9.86 12.97 13.11
C TYR A 154 11.12 13.40 13.87
N GLY A 155 12.12 12.49 13.98
CA GLY A 155 13.39 12.80 14.66
C GLY A 155 14.13 13.99 14.03
N ILE A 156 14.06 14.17 12.69
CA ILE A 156 14.61 15.35 12.00
C ILE A 156 13.81 16.61 12.37
N CYS A 157 12.46 16.53 12.41
CA CYS A 157 11.63 17.66 12.83
C CYS A 157 11.95 18.11 14.26
N GLU A 158 12.16 17.19 15.19
CA GLU A 158 12.54 17.47 16.58
C GLU A 158 13.94 18.08 16.65
N ALA A 159 14.94 17.52 15.96
CA ALA A 159 16.30 18.05 15.93
C ALA A 159 16.37 19.49 15.39
N LEU A 160 15.51 19.81 14.39
CA LEU A 160 15.37 21.15 13.81
C LEU A 160 14.43 22.05 14.62
N LYS A 161 13.81 21.55 15.69
CA LYS A 161 12.84 22.28 16.52
C LYS A 161 11.70 22.90 15.71
N LEU A 162 11.19 22.19 14.70
CA LEU A 162 10.12 22.69 13.84
C LEU A 162 8.78 22.79 14.56
N GLY A 163 8.59 22.04 15.66
CA GLY A 163 7.36 21.97 16.42
C GLY A 163 6.16 21.57 15.58
N ARG A 164 4.95 21.84 16.06
CA ARG A 164 3.70 21.61 15.32
C ARG A 164 3.46 22.71 14.30
N SER A 165 4.04 22.59 13.13
CA SER A 165 4.07 23.62 12.09
C SER A 165 3.73 23.04 10.71
N ARG A 166 3.55 23.93 9.73
CA ARG A 166 3.41 23.55 8.32
C ARG A 166 4.68 22.87 7.79
N ALA A 167 5.85 23.28 8.29
CA ALA A 167 7.12 22.71 7.87
C ALA A 167 7.28 21.26 8.36
N SER A 168 6.93 20.96 9.61
CA SER A 168 6.94 19.59 10.11
C SER A 168 5.91 18.71 9.40
N ALA A 169 4.70 19.22 9.19
CA ALA A 169 3.68 18.52 8.42
C ALA A 169 4.17 18.21 6.99
N GLY A 170 4.74 19.20 6.30
CA GLY A 170 5.26 19.03 4.95
C GLY A 170 6.36 17.99 4.86
N LEU A 171 7.33 17.99 5.79
CA LEU A 171 8.42 17.01 5.80
C LEU A 171 7.91 15.59 6.06
N MET A 172 7.10 15.42 7.10
CA MET A 172 6.59 14.10 7.49
C MET A 172 5.64 13.52 6.43
N VAL A 173 4.69 14.34 5.95
CA VAL A 173 3.69 13.87 4.98
C VAL A 173 4.32 13.61 3.61
N ALA A 174 5.26 14.44 3.12
CA ALA A 174 5.98 14.17 1.88
C ALA A 174 6.76 12.86 1.95
N THR A 175 7.38 12.56 3.09
CA THR A 175 8.10 11.31 3.31
C THR A 175 7.17 10.09 3.18
N VAL A 176 5.97 10.16 3.78
CA VAL A 176 4.96 9.09 3.67
C VAL A 176 4.45 8.96 2.24
N ILE A 177 4.10 10.08 1.60
CA ILE A 177 3.64 10.09 0.19
C ILE A 177 4.65 9.37 -0.69
N PHE A 178 5.93 9.71 -0.59
CA PHE A 178 6.95 9.08 -1.43
C PHE A 178 7.13 7.60 -1.17
N TYR A 179 7.02 7.17 0.07
CA TYR A 179 7.05 5.76 0.42
C TYR A 179 5.85 5.00 -0.19
N MET A 180 4.65 5.56 -0.08
CA MET A 180 3.41 4.92 -0.54
C MET A 180 3.26 5.00 -2.07
N ASP A 181 3.49 6.18 -2.66
CA ASP A 181 3.33 6.41 -4.09
C ASP A 181 4.46 5.80 -4.94
N ALA A 182 5.55 5.34 -4.32
CA ALA A 182 6.54 4.51 -5.03
C ALA A 182 5.92 3.24 -5.63
N ASN A 183 4.80 2.76 -5.09
CA ASN A 183 4.03 1.67 -5.67
C ASN A 183 3.42 2.00 -7.05
N TYR A 184 3.43 3.25 -7.48
CA TYR A 184 3.03 3.58 -8.86
C TYR A 184 3.97 2.96 -9.88
N PHE A 185 5.25 2.80 -9.55
CA PHE A 185 6.30 2.32 -10.45
C PHE A 185 7.20 1.22 -9.85
N ILE A 186 7.03 0.88 -8.58
CA ILE A 186 7.69 -0.26 -7.94
C ILE A 186 6.63 -1.31 -7.62
N TYR A 187 6.74 -2.49 -8.25
CA TYR A 187 5.86 -3.60 -7.91
C TYR A 187 6.00 -3.99 -6.44
N SER A 188 4.87 -4.12 -5.76
CA SER A 188 4.86 -4.43 -4.34
C SER A 188 4.00 -5.64 -4.01
N PRO A 189 4.53 -6.59 -3.20
CA PRO A 189 3.79 -7.75 -2.74
C PRO A 189 2.61 -7.41 -1.82
N ASP A 190 2.69 -6.29 -1.11
CA ASP A 190 1.73 -5.88 -0.09
C ASP A 190 0.55 -5.04 -0.61
N PHE A 191 0.65 -4.47 -1.82
CA PHE A 191 -0.41 -3.65 -2.42
C PHE A 191 -0.76 -4.11 -3.85
N ILE A 192 0.18 -4.00 -4.76
CA ILE A 192 -0.08 -4.25 -6.18
C ILE A 192 -0.43 -5.72 -6.42
N SER A 193 0.22 -6.65 -5.74
CA SER A 193 -0.09 -8.06 -5.86
C SER A 193 -1.52 -8.43 -5.46
N ILE A 194 -2.11 -7.71 -4.49
CA ILE A 194 -3.50 -7.94 -4.07
C ILE A 194 -4.44 -7.73 -5.26
N LEU A 195 -4.25 -6.63 -5.99
CA LEU A 195 -5.06 -6.31 -7.15
C LEU A 195 -4.92 -7.38 -8.26
N TYR A 196 -3.68 -7.75 -8.60
CA TYR A 196 -3.43 -8.79 -9.60
C TYR A 196 -4.01 -10.15 -9.19
N ASN A 197 -3.89 -10.52 -7.92
CA ASN A 197 -4.46 -11.77 -7.42
C ASN A 197 -5.99 -11.74 -7.32
N ALA A 198 -6.59 -10.62 -6.97
CA ALA A 198 -8.04 -10.47 -7.01
C ALA A 198 -8.58 -10.67 -8.43
N ALA A 199 -7.82 -10.26 -9.44
CA ALA A 199 -8.17 -10.40 -10.86
C ALA A 199 -7.71 -11.74 -11.48
N ALA A 200 -6.89 -12.55 -10.81
CA ALA A 200 -6.31 -13.78 -11.34
C ALA A 200 -7.34 -14.79 -11.90
N PRO A 201 -8.57 -14.90 -11.37
CA PRO A 201 -9.59 -15.77 -11.95
C PRO A 201 -10.02 -15.38 -13.37
N VAL A 202 -9.86 -14.09 -13.72
CA VAL A 202 -10.21 -13.54 -15.03
C VAL A 202 -8.98 -13.46 -15.92
N ALA A 203 -7.87 -12.99 -15.38
CA ALA A 203 -6.63 -12.77 -16.12
C ALA A 203 -5.42 -13.08 -15.23
N ASN A 204 -4.78 -14.22 -15.50
CA ASN A 204 -3.57 -14.61 -14.81
C ASN A 204 -2.35 -13.87 -15.39
N ILE A 205 -2.20 -12.60 -15.04
CA ILE A 205 -1.07 -11.76 -15.44
C ILE A 205 -0.08 -11.74 -14.28
N VAL A 206 1.16 -12.17 -14.53
CA VAL A 206 2.27 -12.04 -13.59
C VAL A 206 3.18 -10.91 -14.06
N PRO A 207 3.13 -9.72 -13.42
CA PRO A 207 3.99 -8.62 -13.80
C PRO A 207 5.43 -8.92 -13.39
N SER A 208 6.38 -8.62 -14.28
CA SER A 208 7.80 -8.61 -13.90
C SER A 208 8.17 -7.27 -13.29
N TYR A 209 9.09 -7.25 -12.30
CA TYR A 209 9.58 -6.00 -11.69
C TYR A 209 10.11 -4.99 -12.71
N PRO A 210 11.00 -5.40 -13.67
CA PRO A 210 11.51 -4.48 -14.67
C PRO A 210 10.43 -3.94 -15.60
N ARG A 211 9.48 -4.77 -16.03
CA ARG A 211 8.39 -4.33 -16.91
C ARG A 211 7.46 -3.37 -16.18
N PHE A 212 7.01 -3.71 -14.97
CA PHE A 212 6.18 -2.82 -14.15
C PHE A 212 6.84 -1.45 -13.94
N PHE A 213 8.16 -1.45 -13.66
CA PHE A 213 8.93 -0.22 -13.54
C PHE A 213 8.99 0.54 -14.87
N ALA A 214 9.28 -0.11 -15.99
CA ALA A 214 9.38 0.53 -17.30
C ALA A 214 8.05 1.16 -17.74
N ASP A 215 6.94 0.43 -17.53
CA ASP A 215 5.60 0.91 -17.88
C ASP A 215 5.20 2.16 -17.09
N ASN A 216 5.72 2.33 -15.88
CA ASN A 216 5.28 3.35 -14.93
C ASN A 216 6.38 4.32 -14.48
N ALA A 217 7.60 4.20 -14.99
CA ALA A 217 8.75 5.02 -14.56
C ALA A 217 8.51 6.53 -14.68
N VAL A 218 7.68 6.97 -15.62
CA VAL A 218 7.30 8.38 -15.80
C VAL A 218 6.71 8.99 -14.53
N PHE A 219 5.98 8.21 -13.72
CA PHE A 219 5.37 8.69 -12.47
C PHE A 219 6.38 9.05 -11.38
N LEU A 220 7.63 8.58 -11.49
CA LEU A 220 8.72 9.05 -10.64
C LEU A 220 8.89 10.58 -10.76
N VAL A 221 8.78 11.12 -11.97
CA VAL A 221 8.84 12.57 -12.20
C VAL A 221 7.64 13.27 -11.54
N GLY A 222 6.44 12.72 -11.69
CA GLY A 222 5.22 13.22 -11.04
C GLY A 222 5.37 13.30 -9.51
N ASN A 223 5.91 12.25 -8.90
CA ASN A 223 6.16 12.21 -7.46
C ASN A 223 7.17 13.31 -7.03
N TYR A 224 8.26 13.52 -7.76
CA TYR A 224 9.19 14.62 -7.44
C TYR A 224 8.56 16.00 -7.63
N LEU A 225 7.64 16.18 -8.57
CA LEU A 225 6.85 17.42 -8.68
C LEU A 225 5.98 17.64 -7.45
N VAL A 226 5.34 16.59 -6.93
CA VAL A 226 4.58 16.65 -5.67
C VAL A 226 5.49 17.06 -4.50
N ALA A 227 6.67 16.44 -4.34
CA ALA A 227 7.62 16.81 -3.29
C ALA A 227 8.10 18.24 -3.41
N ALA A 228 8.39 18.70 -4.62
CA ALA A 228 8.81 20.07 -4.88
C ALA A 228 7.69 21.08 -4.54
N ALA A 229 6.45 20.77 -4.89
CA ALA A 229 5.30 21.61 -4.55
C ALA A 229 5.08 21.66 -3.02
N ILE A 230 5.18 20.53 -2.32
CA ILE A 230 5.11 20.49 -0.85
C ILE A 230 6.27 21.28 -0.24
N GLY A 231 7.49 21.08 -0.72
CA GLY A 231 8.67 21.80 -0.26
C GLY A 231 8.57 23.32 -0.45
N ARG A 232 7.90 23.77 -1.52
CA ARG A 232 7.61 25.18 -1.79
C ARG A 232 6.52 25.73 -0.89
N TYR A 233 5.42 24.99 -0.74
CA TYR A 233 4.25 25.39 0.04
C TYR A 233 4.53 25.41 1.55
N CYS A 234 5.25 24.40 2.05
CA CYS A 234 5.51 24.20 3.48
C CYS A 234 6.79 24.90 3.97
N ARG A 235 7.46 25.67 3.14
CA ARG A 235 8.72 26.35 3.47
C ARG A 235 8.57 27.23 4.72
N PRO A 236 9.45 27.06 5.74
CA PRO A 236 9.48 27.94 6.92
C PRO A 236 9.99 29.32 6.57
N SER A 237 9.66 30.32 7.39
CA SER A 237 10.06 31.73 7.19
C SER A 237 11.57 31.95 7.38
N SER A 238 12.23 31.14 8.21
CA SER A 238 13.67 31.21 8.46
C SER A 238 14.40 30.00 7.87
N PRO A 239 15.65 30.16 7.42
CA PRO A 239 16.49 29.03 7.03
C PRO A 239 16.64 28.01 8.16
N LEU A 240 16.76 26.74 7.80
CA LEU A 240 16.98 25.69 8.78
C LEU A 240 18.39 25.79 9.35
N SER A 241 18.50 25.85 10.66
CA SER A 241 19.75 25.77 11.40
C SER A 241 19.84 24.41 12.10
N GLY A 242 20.97 23.74 12.03
CA GLY A 242 21.11 22.45 12.74
C GLY A 242 22.05 21.46 12.06
N ARG A 243 22.84 21.88 11.07
CA ARG A 243 23.81 21.01 10.41
C ARG A 243 24.76 20.34 11.41
N GLU A 244 25.32 21.13 12.34
CA GLU A 244 26.23 20.64 13.40
C GLU A 244 25.60 19.54 14.23
N LYS A 245 24.30 19.66 14.57
CA LYS A 245 23.57 18.63 15.33
C LYS A 245 23.45 17.33 14.57
N PHE A 246 23.24 17.38 13.25
CA PHE A 246 23.18 16.18 12.43
C PHE A 246 24.57 15.56 12.23
N GLU A 247 25.62 16.38 12.14
CA GLU A 247 27.01 15.91 12.10
C GLU A 247 27.38 15.22 13.42
N GLU A 248 27.04 15.80 14.57
CA GLU A 248 27.22 15.20 15.89
C GLU A 248 26.39 13.91 16.04
N ALA A 249 25.10 13.93 15.64
CA ALA A 249 24.23 12.78 15.70
C ALA A 249 24.74 11.64 14.79
N LEU A 250 25.22 11.96 13.60
CA LEU A 250 25.83 10.97 12.71
C LEU A 250 27.12 10.42 13.27
N ALA A 251 27.97 11.25 13.85
CA ALA A 251 29.21 10.85 14.51
C ALA A 251 28.95 9.94 15.72
N SER A 252 27.91 10.23 16.51
CA SER A 252 27.51 9.42 17.67
C SER A 252 27.09 7.99 17.30
N LEU A 253 26.58 7.78 16.09
CA LEU A 253 26.26 6.43 15.58
C LEU A 253 27.52 5.60 15.28
N GLY A 254 28.70 6.20 15.23
CA GLY A 254 29.95 5.52 14.91
C GLY A 254 30.02 5.00 13.46
N ARG A 255 30.84 3.98 13.20
CA ARG A 255 30.91 3.33 11.87
C ARG A 255 29.78 2.31 11.68
N LEU A 256 29.46 1.99 10.42
CA LEU A 256 28.55 0.88 10.10
C LEU A 256 29.06 -0.41 10.75
N SER A 257 28.18 -1.07 11.47
CA SER A 257 28.50 -2.37 12.07
C SER A 257 28.61 -3.47 11.00
N VAL A 258 29.34 -4.53 11.29
CA VAL A 258 29.42 -5.70 10.41
C VAL A 258 28.04 -6.31 10.13
N LYS A 259 27.14 -6.25 11.13
CA LYS A 259 25.74 -6.70 10.96
C LYS A 259 25.01 -5.86 9.94
N GLU A 260 25.10 -4.53 10.02
CA GLU A 260 24.47 -3.62 9.06
C GLU A 260 25.01 -3.82 7.63
N TRP A 261 26.32 -4.03 7.47
CA TRP A 261 26.89 -4.36 6.18
C TRP A 261 26.32 -5.65 5.58
N LYS A 262 26.19 -6.72 6.39
CA LYS A 262 25.61 -7.99 5.95
C LYS A 262 24.16 -7.80 5.48
N ILE A 263 23.37 -6.99 6.21
CA ILE A 263 21.99 -6.65 5.83
C ILE A 263 21.99 -5.92 4.48
N ILE A 264 22.80 -4.89 4.31
CA ILE A 264 22.87 -4.10 3.06
C ILE A 264 23.21 -5.01 1.88
N VAL A 265 24.20 -5.90 2.04
CA VAL A 265 24.59 -6.85 0.98
C VAL A 265 23.44 -7.77 0.60
N VAL A 266 22.71 -8.32 1.57
CA VAL A 266 21.56 -9.19 1.32
C VAL A 266 20.42 -8.44 0.63
N LEU A 267 20.14 -7.20 1.05
CA LEU A 267 19.10 -6.37 0.43
C LEU A 267 19.45 -6.00 -1.01
N VAL A 268 20.71 -5.63 -1.27
CA VAL A 268 21.20 -5.33 -2.64
C VAL A 268 21.10 -6.57 -3.50
N ALA A 269 21.51 -7.75 -2.97
CA ALA A 269 21.42 -9.02 -3.69
C ALA A 269 19.95 -9.36 -4.02
N LEU A 270 19.02 -9.13 -3.10
CA LEU A 270 17.58 -9.32 -3.35
C LEU A 270 17.10 -8.42 -4.49
N VAL A 271 17.44 -7.13 -4.48
CA VAL A 271 17.04 -6.20 -5.54
C VAL A 271 17.62 -6.65 -6.90
N ILE A 272 18.89 -7.01 -6.95
CA ILE A 272 19.51 -7.54 -8.17
C ILE A 272 18.76 -8.78 -8.65
N PHE A 273 18.47 -9.74 -7.76
CA PHE A 273 17.70 -10.93 -8.08
C PHE A 273 16.33 -10.59 -8.69
N LEU A 274 15.58 -9.65 -8.10
CA LEU A 274 14.26 -9.27 -8.61
C LEU A 274 14.33 -8.61 -10.00
N PHE A 275 15.32 -7.74 -10.23
CA PHE A 275 15.49 -7.06 -11.52
C PHE A 275 16.07 -7.95 -12.62
N THR A 276 16.79 -9.01 -12.24
CA THR A 276 17.35 -9.99 -13.19
C THR A 276 16.44 -11.20 -13.44
N HIS A 277 15.21 -11.19 -12.91
CA HIS A 277 14.24 -12.28 -13.06
C HIS A 277 14.06 -12.74 -14.52
N GLN A 278 14.05 -11.82 -15.48
CA GLN A 278 13.92 -12.11 -16.91
C GLN A 278 15.06 -12.96 -17.49
N TYR A 279 16.21 -13.06 -16.81
CA TYR A 279 17.38 -13.85 -17.25
C TYR A 279 17.44 -15.22 -16.58
N HIS A 280 17.13 -15.31 -15.30
CA HIS A 280 17.22 -16.57 -14.55
C HIS A 280 15.90 -17.33 -14.44
N HIS A 281 14.75 -16.71 -14.71
CA HIS A 281 13.41 -17.29 -14.66
C HIS A 281 13.01 -17.99 -13.35
N ILE A 282 13.75 -17.75 -12.25
CA ILE A 282 13.44 -18.28 -10.93
C ILE A 282 12.32 -17.46 -10.33
N ASN A 283 11.29 -18.12 -9.76
CA ASN A 283 10.18 -17.41 -9.14
C ASN A 283 10.67 -16.45 -8.04
N MET A 284 10.16 -15.21 -8.06
CA MET A 284 10.56 -14.12 -7.16
C MET A 284 10.33 -14.43 -5.68
N VAL A 285 9.39 -15.33 -5.36
CA VAL A 285 9.14 -15.83 -3.99
C VAL A 285 10.42 -16.33 -3.33
N TYR A 286 11.27 -17.04 -4.09
CA TYR A 286 12.53 -17.55 -3.53
C TYR A 286 13.44 -16.43 -3.05
N GLY A 287 13.51 -15.31 -3.76
CA GLY A 287 14.27 -14.15 -3.32
C GLY A 287 13.77 -13.60 -1.98
N PHE A 288 12.46 -13.41 -1.86
CA PHE A 288 11.86 -12.90 -0.63
C PHE A 288 11.98 -13.86 0.56
N ILE A 289 11.97 -15.17 0.34
CA ILE A 289 12.11 -16.15 1.42
C ILE A 289 13.59 -16.37 1.78
N PHE A 290 14.47 -16.55 0.79
CA PHE A 290 15.87 -16.86 1.10
C PHE A 290 16.65 -15.64 1.59
N ALA A 291 16.37 -14.42 1.12
CA ALA A 291 17.06 -13.22 1.57
C ALA A 291 17.02 -13.05 3.10
N PRO A 292 15.84 -13.05 3.77
CA PRO A 292 15.82 -12.98 5.23
C PRO A 292 16.41 -14.23 5.89
N MET A 293 16.23 -15.45 5.31
CA MET A 293 16.75 -16.68 5.92
C MET A 293 18.29 -16.69 5.95
N ILE A 294 18.96 -16.15 4.95
CA ILE A 294 20.42 -15.99 4.93
C ILE A 294 20.89 -15.20 6.15
N LEU A 295 20.14 -14.21 6.63
CA LEU A 295 20.51 -13.42 7.80
C LEU A 295 20.51 -14.22 9.12
N TYR A 296 19.86 -15.39 9.15
CA TYR A 296 19.86 -16.32 10.29
C TYR A 296 20.91 -17.42 10.18
N MET A 297 21.56 -17.60 9.01
CA MET A 297 22.50 -18.69 8.78
C MET A 297 23.75 -18.56 9.67
N PRO A 298 24.35 -19.69 10.09
CA PRO A 298 25.64 -19.71 10.77
C PRO A 298 26.70 -18.95 9.98
N GLY A 299 27.48 -18.09 10.65
CA GLY A 299 28.48 -17.22 10.01
C GLY A 299 27.92 -15.86 9.56
N VAL A 300 26.62 -15.72 9.26
CA VAL A 300 25.95 -14.43 9.06
C VAL A 300 25.46 -13.90 10.40
N ASN A 301 24.67 -14.65 11.16
CA ASN A 301 24.24 -14.39 12.54
C ASN A 301 23.75 -12.95 12.79
N VAL A 302 22.87 -12.46 11.94
CA VAL A 302 22.27 -11.12 12.07
C VAL A 302 20.88 -11.20 12.68
N GLY A 303 20.04 -12.08 12.12
CA GLY A 303 18.68 -12.32 12.60
C GLY A 303 18.66 -13.04 13.96
N THR A 304 17.69 -12.70 14.77
CA THR A 304 17.47 -13.30 16.11
C THR A 304 16.07 -13.88 16.20
N GLN A 305 15.84 -14.80 17.15
CA GLN A 305 14.51 -15.34 17.41
C GLN A 305 13.49 -14.24 17.78
N GLN A 306 13.97 -13.14 18.38
CA GLN A 306 13.10 -12.01 18.70
C GLN A 306 12.59 -11.29 17.45
N ASP A 307 13.39 -11.21 16.38
CA ASP A 307 12.95 -10.61 15.12
C ASP A 307 11.79 -11.37 14.49
N LEU A 308 11.78 -12.70 14.62
CA LEU A 308 10.66 -13.53 14.15
C LEU A 308 9.40 -13.34 15.00
N LYS A 309 9.54 -13.08 16.31
CA LYS A 309 8.39 -12.77 17.17
C LYS A 309 7.81 -11.39 16.91
N ASP A 310 8.62 -10.46 16.43
CA ASP A 310 8.22 -9.08 16.13
C ASP A 310 7.59 -8.95 14.72
N VAL A 311 7.52 -10.04 13.96
CA VAL A 311 6.82 -10.07 12.66
C VAL A 311 5.34 -9.81 12.86
N GLN A 312 4.80 -8.84 12.10
CA GLN A 312 3.38 -8.49 12.16
C GLN A 312 2.53 -9.46 11.35
N PHE A 313 2.23 -10.62 11.92
CA PHE A 313 1.38 -11.62 11.28
C PHE A 313 -0.04 -11.11 10.99
N SER A 314 -0.58 -10.16 11.76
CA SER A 314 -1.88 -9.53 11.48
C SER A 314 -1.94 -8.94 10.07
N VAL A 315 -0.85 -8.31 9.60
CA VAL A 315 -0.77 -7.78 8.24
C VAL A 315 -0.77 -8.90 7.19
N LEU A 316 -0.04 -9.99 7.44
CA LEU A 316 -0.01 -11.14 6.54
C LEU A 316 -1.42 -11.76 6.40
N PHE A 317 -2.09 -12.04 7.51
CA PHE A 317 -3.45 -12.60 7.51
C PHE A 317 -4.45 -11.67 6.83
N PHE A 318 -4.34 -10.37 7.04
CA PHE A 318 -5.16 -9.38 6.37
C PHE A 318 -4.99 -9.43 4.85
N ILE A 319 -3.75 -9.47 4.34
CA ILE A 319 -3.48 -9.55 2.90
C ILE A 319 -4.04 -10.85 2.31
N ILE A 320 -3.84 -11.97 2.98
CA ILE A 320 -4.35 -13.29 2.55
C ILE A 320 -5.89 -13.28 2.52
N ALA A 321 -6.54 -12.69 3.53
CA ALA A 321 -8.00 -12.58 3.55
C ALA A 321 -8.52 -11.68 2.43
N CYS A 322 -7.83 -10.57 2.13
CA CYS A 322 -8.15 -9.73 0.99
C CYS A 322 -8.07 -10.50 -0.35
N MET A 323 -7.03 -11.31 -0.53
CA MET A 323 -6.94 -12.21 -1.70
C MET A 323 -8.07 -13.26 -1.70
N GLY A 324 -8.48 -13.70 -0.52
CA GLY A 324 -9.60 -14.62 -0.32
C GLY A 324 -10.94 -14.07 -0.84
N ILE A 325 -11.17 -12.76 -0.79
CA ILE A 325 -12.34 -12.12 -1.38
C ILE A 325 -12.40 -12.41 -2.89
N GLY A 326 -11.28 -12.25 -3.61
CA GLY A 326 -11.20 -12.54 -5.03
C GLY A 326 -11.48 -14.02 -5.36
N SER A 327 -10.86 -14.95 -4.60
CA SER A 327 -11.06 -16.39 -4.77
C SER A 327 -12.50 -16.81 -4.48
N ALA A 328 -13.09 -16.31 -3.41
CA ALA A 328 -14.47 -16.59 -3.04
C ALA A 328 -15.46 -15.99 -4.05
N GLY A 329 -15.24 -14.73 -4.47
CA GLY A 329 -16.07 -14.07 -5.47
C GLY A 329 -16.07 -14.81 -6.81
N SER A 330 -14.91 -15.30 -7.24
CA SER A 330 -14.81 -16.15 -8.44
C SER A 330 -15.58 -17.46 -8.28
N ALA A 331 -15.44 -18.14 -7.15
CA ALA A 331 -16.09 -19.42 -6.89
C ALA A 331 -17.62 -19.33 -6.90
N VAL A 332 -18.20 -18.20 -6.48
CA VAL A 332 -19.65 -17.96 -6.50
C VAL A 332 -20.17 -17.32 -7.80
N GLY A 333 -19.30 -17.03 -8.77
CA GLY A 333 -19.68 -16.38 -10.04
C GLY A 333 -19.96 -14.88 -9.93
N PHE A 334 -19.40 -14.19 -8.93
CA PHE A 334 -19.63 -12.75 -8.72
C PHE A 334 -19.13 -11.90 -9.90
N GLY A 335 -18.00 -12.28 -10.52
CA GLY A 335 -17.51 -11.60 -11.73
C GLY A 335 -18.55 -11.63 -12.86
N GLN A 336 -19.18 -12.78 -13.10
CA GLN A 336 -20.23 -12.92 -14.11
C GLN A 336 -21.48 -12.08 -13.78
N TYR A 337 -21.88 -12.03 -12.52
CA TYR A 337 -22.96 -11.15 -12.06
C TYR A 337 -22.66 -9.68 -12.38
N VAL A 338 -21.47 -9.23 -12.09
CA VAL A 338 -21.01 -7.85 -12.39
C VAL A 338 -21.04 -7.60 -13.90
N SER A 339 -20.52 -8.56 -14.69
CA SER A 339 -20.52 -8.49 -16.15
C SER A 339 -21.94 -8.30 -16.71
N VAL A 340 -22.86 -9.20 -16.40
CA VAL A 340 -24.24 -9.15 -16.88
C VAL A 340 -24.96 -7.87 -16.43
N SER A 341 -24.65 -7.36 -15.24
CA SER A 341 -25.34 -6.20 -14.68
C SER A 341 -24.77 -4.85 -15.16
N ILE A 342 -23.46 -4.75 -15.39
CA ILE A 342 -22.77 -3.47 -15.60
C ILE A 342 -22.32 -3.30 -17.05
N VAL A 343 -21.83 -4.36 -17.72
CA VAL A 343 -21.29 -4.27 -19.07
C VAL A 343 -22.30 -3.71 -20.09
N PRO A 344 -23.61 -4.07 -20.06
CA PRO A 344 -24.58 -3.47 -20.98
C PRO A 344 -24.68 -1.95 -20.90
N MET A 345 -24.41 -1.38 -19.71
CA MET A 345 -24.41 0.07 -19.48
C MET A 345 -23.15 0.75 -20.03
N LEU A 346 -22.08 -0.02 -20.25
CA LEU A 346 -20.75 0.46 -20.65
C LEU A 346 -20.40 0.16 -22.12
N GLN A 347 -21.27 -0.48 -22.90
CA GLN A 347 -20.99 -0.91 -24.28
C GLN A 347 -20.53 0.19 -25.24
N ASN A 348 -20.89 1.45 -24.98
CA ASN A 348 -20.51 2.61 -25.79
C ASN A 348 -19.45 3.50 -25.13
N VAL A 349 -18.82 3.03 -24.04
CA VAL A 349 -17.82 3.80 -23.29
C VAL A 349 -16.44 3.53 -23.86
N SER A 350 -15.66 4.58 -24.13
CA SER A 350 -14.27 4.42 -24.56
C SER A 350 -13.39 3.89 -23.41
N GLN A 351 -12.30 3.19 -23.75
CA GLN A 351 -11.33 2.72 -22.74
C GLN A 351 -10.84 3.87 -21.85
N THR A 352 -10.55 5.05 -22.40
CA THR A 352 -10.13 6.22 -21.63
C THR A 352 -11.19 6.65 -20.61
N THR A 353 -12.46 6.68 -21.01
CA THR A 353 -13.58 7.03 -20.11
C THR A 353 -13.73 5.99 -19.00
N PHE A 354 -13.60 4.71 -19.34
CA PHE A 354 -13.61 3.62 -18.36
C PHE A 354 -12.45 3.75 -17.35
N LEU A 355 -11.24 4.04 -17.82
CA LEU A 355 -10.08 4.28 -16.97
C LEU A 355 -10.28 5.48 -16.03
N CYS A 356 -10.85 6.58 -16.53
CA CYS A 356 -11.21 7.73 -15.69
C CYS A 356 -12.25 7.38 -14.61
N ALA A 357 -13.28 6.61 -14.98
CA ALA A 357 -14.28 6.14 -14.03
C ALA A 357 -13.68 5.21 -12.96
N THR A 358 -12.77 4.32 -13.36
CA THR A 358 -12.02 3.43 -12.45
C THR A 358 -11.15 4.21 -11.49
N TYR A 359 -10.44 5.24 -11.95
CA TYR A 359 -9.68 6.14 -11.09
C TYR A 359 -10.56 6.83 -10.04
N LEU A 360 -11.65 7.46 -10.50
CA LEU A 360 -12.59 8.15 -9.62
C LEU A 360 -13.26 7.19 -8.62
N SER A 361 -13.58 5.98 -9.05
CA SER A 361 -14.11 4.94 -8.15
C SER A 361 -13.12 4.60 -7.04
N GLY A 362 -11.83 4.45 -7.35
CA GLY A 362 -10.78 4.24 -6.35
C GLY A 362 -10.72 5.39 -5.34
N VAL A 363 -10.77 6.64 -5.81
CA VAL A 363 -10.80 7.84 -4.97
C VAL A 363 -12.02 7.87 -4.04
N LEU A 364 -13.22 7.61 -4.57
CA LEU A 364 -14.47 7.71 -3.81
C LEU A 364 -14.60 6.57 -2.79
N LEU A 365 -14.20 5.36 -3.17
CA LEU A 365 -14.27 4.20 -2.29
C LEU A 365 -13.35 4.32 -1.06
N ASN A 366 -12.25 5.06 -1.15
CA ASN A 366 -11.36 5.31 -0.01
C ASN A 366 -12.04 6.05 1.16
N PHE A 367 -13.05 6.86 0.90
CA PHE A 367 -13.80 7.50 1.97
C PHE A 367 -14.61 6.50 2.82
N LEU A 368 -14.87 5.31 2.27
CA LEU A 368 -15.68 4.28 2.91
C LEU A 368 -14.82 3.14 3.49
N MET A 369 -13.67 2.85 2.88
CA MET A 369 -12.82 1.73 3.23
C MET A 369 -11.34 2.01 2.93
N THR A 370 -10.45 1.21 3.52
CA THR A 370 -9.01 1.37 3.30
C THR A 370 -8.60 1.01 1.86
N PRO A 371 -7.51 1.60 1.32
CA PRO A 371 -7.02 1.30 -0.03
C PRO A 371 -6.87 -0.20 -0.31
N LEU A 372 -6.34 -0.97 0.64
CA LEU A 372 -6.17 -2.41 0.49
C LEU A 372 -7.51 -3.14 0.34
N ALA A 373 -8.51 -2.75 1.13
CA ALA A 373 -9.85 -3.32 1.04
C ALA A 373 -10.52 -2.97 -0.29
N VAL A 374 -10.33 -1.75 -0.81
CA VAL A 374 -10.82 -1.33 -2.13
C VAL A 374 -10.22 -2.19 -3.22
N LEU A 375 -8.88 -2.35 -3.25
CA LEU A 375 -8.19 -3.15 -4.26
C LEU A 375 -8.66 -4.61 -4.25
N ALA A 376 -8.80 -5.21 -3.08
CA ALA A 376 -9.22 -6.59 -2.93
C ALA A 376 -10.68 -6.83 -3.34
N SER A 377 -11.58 -5.91 -2.98
CA SER A 377 -13.01 -6.06 -3.24
C SER A 377 -13.40 -5.75 -4.68
N PHE A 378 -12.75 -4.77 -5.31
CA PHE A 378 -13.14 -4.28 -6.62
C PHE A 378 -12.17 -4.70 -7.74
N GLY A 379 -11.04 -5.31 -7.43
CA GLY A 379 -10.08 -5.81 -8.43
C GLY A 379 -10.71 -6.80 -9.41
N LEU A 380 -11.42 -7.81 -8.90
CA LEU A 380 -12.11 -8.80 -9.75
C LEU A 380 -13.23 -8.17 -10.60
N PRO A 381 -14.18 -7.39 -10.06
CA PRO A 381 -15.21 -6.72 -10.85
C PRO A 381 -14.66 -5.86 -11.99
N PHE A 382 -13.67 -5.01 -11.71
CA PHE A 382 -13.09 -4.16 -12.74
C PHE A 382 -12.32 -4.96 -13.80
N ALA A 383 -11.60 -6.02 -13.39
CA ALA A 383 -10.92 -6.90 -14.35
C ALA A 383 -11.91 -7.63 -15.26
N GLN A 384 -13.03 -8.10 -14.72
CA GLN A 384 -14.08 -8.76 -15.49
C GLN A 384 -14.69 -7.80 -16.52
N ILE A 385 -15.07 -6.58 -16.11
CA ILE A 385 -15.62 -5.55 -17.02
C ILE A 385 -14.61 -5.23 -18.12
N CYS A 386 -13.33 -5.08 -17.77
CA CYS A 386 -12.26 -4.77 -18.72
C CYS A 386 -12.10 -5.87 -19.77
N GLN A 387 -12.16 -7.15 -19.36
CA GLN A 387 -12.08 -8.30 -20.25
C GLN A 387 -13.31 -8.38 -21.17
N ASP A 388 -14.52 -8.20 -20.64
CA ASP A 388 -15.76 -8.29 -21.40
C ASP A 388 -15.91 -7.16 -22.44
N LEU A 389 -15.32 -5.98 -22.16
CA LEU A 389 -15.25 -4.86 -23.09
C LEU A 389 -14.02 -4.94 -24.01
N ASN A 390 -13.19 -5.98 -23.89
CA ASN A 390 -11.98 -6.17 -24.66
C ASN A 390 -10.96 -5.00 -24.50
N PHE A 391 -10.91 -4.41 -23.29
CA PHE A 391 -9.95 -3.36 -22.92
C PHE A 391 -8.67 -3.96 -22.35
N ASN A 392 -7.56 -3.21 -22.41
CA ASN A 392 -6.31 -3.63 -21.82
C ASN A 392 -6.37 -3.55 -20.29
N LEU A 393 -6.00 -4.64 -19.62
CA LEU A 393 -6.05 -4.77 -18.15
C LEU A 393 -4.93 -4.00 -17.43
N GLU A 394 -3.74 -3.92 -18.04
CA GLU A 394 -2.58 -3.30 -17.37
C GLU A 394 -2.82 -1.83 -16.99
N PRO A 395 -3.28 -0.94 -17.91
CA PRO A 395 -3.61 0.43 -17.55
C PRO A 395 -4.73 0.54 -16.50
N MET A 396 -5.69 -0.39 -16.52
CA MET A 396 -6.77 -0.42 -15.54
C MET A 396 -6.20 -0.69 -14.15
N PHE A 397 -5.30 -1.65 -13.99
CA PHE A 397 -4.65 -1.93 -12.71
C PHE A 397 -3.86 -0.74 -12.20
N TYR A 398 -3.07 -0.09 -13.08
CA TYR A 398 -2.27 1.07 -12.71
C TYR A 398 -3.13 2.25 -12.26
N ILE A 399 -4.16 2.56 -13.03
CA ILE A 399 -5.09 3.67 -12.72
C ILE A 399 -5.90 3.40 -11.46
N PHE A 400 -6.40 2.18 -11.28
CA PHE A 400 -7.19 1.84 -10.11
C PHE A 400 -6.35 1.98 -8.83
N TYR A 401 -5.11 1.46 -8.84
CA TYR A 401 -4.20 1.67 -7.72
C TYR A 401 -3.91 3.16 -7.48
N GLN A 402 -3.64 3.93 -8.53
CA GLN A 402 -3.38 5.38 -8.39
C GLN A 402 -4.59 6.12 -7.81
N GLY A 403 -5.81 5.73 -8.17
CA GLY A 403 -7.04 6.26 -7.58
C GLY A 403 -7.14 5.95 -6.09
N THR A 404 -6.89 4.69 -5.69
CA THR A 404 -6.93 4.29 -4.27
C THR A 404 -5.80 4.89 -3.42
N ALA A 405 -4.73 5.37 -4.02
CA ALA A 405 -3.66 6.06 -3.33
C ALA A 405 -3.95 7.56 -3.06
N GLN A 406 -5.07 8.10 -3.54
CA GLN A 406 -5.49 9.48 -3.25
C GLN A 406 -6.28 9.52 -1.95
N LEU A 407 -5.67 10.08 -0.92
CA LEU A 407 -6.20 10.13 0.44
C LEU A 407 -6.31 11.59 0.88
N TRP A 408 -7.34 11.92 1.67
CA TRP A 408 -7.54 13.27 2.22
C TRP A 408 -7.56 13.32 3.73
N PHE A 409 -7.90 12.20 4.37
CA PHE A 409 -8.02 12.16 5.82
C PHE A 409 -7.10 11.11 6.44
N PRO A 410 -6.60 11.36 7.65
CA PRO A 410 -5.67 10.43 8.32
C PRO A 410 -6.27 9.05 8.59
N TYR A 411 -7.59 8.97 8.79
CA TYR A 411 -8.27 7.70 9.11
C TYR A 411 -8.32 6.71 7.94
N GLU A 412 -8.07 7.16 6.72
CA GLU A 412 -8.12 6.31 5.54
C GLU A 412 -6.99 5.26 5.51
N THR A 413 -5.91 5.47 6.28
CA THR A 413 -4.85 4.48 6.46
C THR A 413 -4.16 4.58 7.81
N ALA A 414 -3.84 3.43 8.42
CA ALA A 414 -3.14 3.34 9.69
C ALA A 414 -1.79 4.08 9.71
N VAL A 415 -1.08 4.14 8.57
CA VAL A 415 0.20 4.83 8.44
C VAL A 415 0.08 6.32 8.78
N TYR A 416 -0.97 6.99 8.28
CA TYR A 416 -1.19 8.40 8.59
C TYR A 416 -1.68 8.62 10.01
N LEU A 417 -2.46 7.69 10.58
CA LEU A 417 -2.83 7.76 11.99
C LEU A 417 -1.59 7.74 12.89
N VAL A 418 -0.62 6.87 12.60
CA VAL A 418 0.67 6.85 13.31
C VAL A 418 1.42 8.17 13.13
N ALA A 419 1.50 8.71 11.91
CA ALA A 419 2.15 10.01 11.68
C ALA A 419 1.49 11.14 12.49
N PHE A 420 0.16 11.13 12.61
CA PHE A 420 -0.60 12.09 13.41
C PHE A 420 -0.39 11.91 14.92
N SER A 421 -0.26 10.67 15.42
CA SER A 421 -0.04 10.38 16.84
C SER A 421 1.24 11.00 17.38
N LEU A 422 2.22 11.30 16.52
CA LEU A 422 3.45 12.00 16.86
C LEU A 422 3.25 13.51 17.13
N GLY A 423 2.06 14.06 16.90
CA GLY A 423 1.63 15.38 17.36
C GLY A 423 2.13 16.59 16.54
N LEU A 424 2.95 16.41 15.51
CA LEU A 424 3.53 17.50 14.73
C LEU A 424 2.70 17.93 13.51
N ILE A 425 1.67 17.17 13.13
CA ILE A 425 0.86 17.41 11.94
C ILE A 425 -0.48 18.03 12.35
N ARG A 426 -0.89 19.11 11.69
CA ARG A 426 -2.22 19.68 11.80
C ARG A 426 -3.10 19.16 10.67
N VAL A 427 -4.36 18.84 10.96
CA VAL A 427 -5.32 18.31 9.97
C VAL A 427 -5.43 19.23 8.75
N LYS A 428 -5.52 20.56 8.98
CA LYS A 428 -5.57 21.53 7.88
C LYS A 428 -4.37 21.45 6.94
N ASP A 429 -3.16 21.33 7.49
CA ASP A 429 -1.94 21.26 6.67
C ASP A 429 -1.91 19.93 5.90
N PHE A 430 -2.32 18.83 6.53
CA PHE A 430 -2.43 17.53 5.90
C PHE A 430 -3.38 17.55 4.70
N VAL A 431 -4.63 17.98 4.90
CA VAL A 431 -5.64 18.06 3.83
C VAL A 431 -5.15 18.94 2.67
N THR A 432 -4.50 20.07 2.98
CA THR A 432 -3.96 20.94 1.93
C THR A 432 -2.84 20.26 1.14
N ILE A 433 -1.92 19.55 1.82
CA ILE A 433 -0.84 18.80 1.17
C ILE A 433 -1.41 17.69 0.29
N MET A 434 -2.41 16.95 0.77
CA MET A 434 -3.07 15.90 0.00
C MET A 434 -3.83 16.45 -1.21
N THR A 435 -4.44 17.63 -1.08
CA THR A 435 -5.06 18.32 -2.21
C THR A 435 -4.03 18.74 -3.26
N ILE A 436 -2.86 19.26 -2.85
CA ILE A 436 -1.75 19.57 -3.76
C ILE A 436 -1.30 18.30 -4.48
N LYS A 437 -1.10 17.20 -3.75
CA LYS A 437 -0.77 15.89 -4.32
C LYS A 437 -1.80 15.46 -5.36
N PHE A 438 -3.08 15.48 -5.01
CA PHE A 438 -4.16 15.06 -5.89
C PHE A 438 -4.18 15.85 -7.20
N VAL A 439 -4.13 17.18 -7.13
CA VAL A 439 -4.14 18.04 -8.31
C VAL A 439 -2.97 17.75 -9.24
N ILE A 440 -1.76 17.60 -8.68
CA ILE A 440 -0.56 17.29 -9.46
C ILE A 440 -0.65 15.89 -10.06
N ASN A 441 -1.08 14.88 -9.29
CA ASN A 441 -1.18 13.51 -9.76
C ASN A 441 -2.22 13.37 -10.88
N VAL A 442 -3.40 13.99 -10.76
CA VAL A 442 -4.43 13.97 -11.80
C VAL A 442 -3.92 14.68 -13.06
N ALA A 443 -3.33 15.86 -12.92
CA ALA A 443 -2.79 16.60 -14.07
C ALA A 443 -1.66 15.82 -14.76
N PHE A 444 -0.77 15.22 -13.99
CA PHE A 444 0.35 14.43 -14.50
C PHE A 444 -0.14 13.12 -15.17
N LEU A 445 -1.08 12.42 -14.55
CA LEU A 445 -1.69 11.22 -15.14
C LEU A 445 -2.38 11.54 -16.47
N ALA A 446 -3.24 12.57 -16.47
CA ALA A 446 -4.02 12.96 -17.67
C ALA A 446 -3.14 13.47 -18.83
N THR A 447 -1.92 13.88 -18.56
CA THR A 447 -0.98 14.39 -19.58
C THR A 447 0.16 13.40 -19.82
N ALA A 448 1.22 13.47 -19.02
CA ALA A 448 2.44 12.70 -19.20
C ALA A 448 2.22 11.18 -19.02
N GLY A 449 1.37 10.77 -18.07
CA GLY A 449 1.09 9.35 -17.81
C GLY A 449 0.38 8.68 -18.98
N MET A 450 -0.75 9.25 -19.42
CA MET A 450 -1.51 8.71 -20.55
C MET A 450 -0.70 8.77 -21.85
N ALA A 451 0.05 9.87 -22.08
CA ALA A 451 0.93 9.97 -23.25
C ALA A 451 2.03 8.91 -23.24
N TRP A 452 2.63 8.63 -22.07
CA TRP A 452 3.63 7.59 -21.92
C TRP A 452 3.06 6.21 -22.26
N TRP A 453 1.92 5.86 -21.69
CA TRP A 453 1.26 4.58 -21.94
C TRP A 453 0.82 4.42 -23.41
N ALA A 454 0.41 5.49 -24.06
CA ALA A 454 0.14 5.48 -25.50
C ALA A 454 1.40 5.22 -26.33
N VAL A 455 2.55 5.85 -25.96
CA VAL A 455 3.83 5.65 -26.65
C VAL A 455 4.35 4.21 -26.53
N ILE A 456 4.20 3.59 -25.35
CA ILE A 456 4.63 2.20 -25.13
C ILE A 456 3.59 1.15 -25.55
N GLY A 457 2.42 1.59 -26.04
CA GLY A 457 1.41 0.71 -26.65
C GLY A 457 0.58 -0.11 -25.67
N ILE A 458 0.36 0.38 -24.45
CA ILE A 458 -0.49 -0.30 -23.45
C ILE A 458 -1.87 0.35 -23.28
N LEU A 459 -2.13 1.49 -23.92
CA LEU A 459 -3.45 2.13 -24.02
C LEU A 459 -4.25 1.63 -25.19
#